data_5491efff74f510ca33c693b792b99e56
#
_entry.id   5491efff74f510ca33c693b792b99e56
#
_cell.length_a   1.000
_cell.length_b   1.000
_cell.length_c   1.000
_cell.angle_alpha   90.00
_cell.angle_beta   90.00
_cell.angle_gamma   90.00
#
_symmetry.space_group_name_H-M   'P 1'
#
loop_
_entity.id
_entity.type
_entity.pdbx_description
1 polymer ?
#
loop_
_entity_poly.entity_id
_entity_poly.type
_entity_poly.pdbx_seq_one_letter_code
_entity_poly.pdbx_strand_id
1 'polypeptide(L)'
;MEKKELIGKLSNFIRKEKFQEINEIIKKFKNEKNYDMVCFSSQAFINMDECKEALEILESIRNDYSESGEFCIRYAMALYNSNREDEALEWFKKAKEKGVKEIDETSGRYYPKSVDDWIKRAEVWAPRRIEKNKFQKELREKRDKKPMQNVSFDEEVLKGLWYHDEFSLREYLGKPATDEDFEKVEKELGYRLPESYKALMRIQNGGELRKNNFEGPFKRNWASRSFDAIGLYGVDSSRRYSLCGEFGSKFWIEKWKYPNIGIVICGTSSGGHDMIFLDYSDCGPEGEPCVVHINQEGGYEITYLADNFKDFIDGLFPGLDDDEDDD
;
A
#
# COMPACT_ATOMS: atom_id res chain seq x y z
N MET A 1 -8.04 -28.57 -21.73
CA MET A 1 -7.13 -28.48 -20.55
C MET A 1 -8.00 -28.57 -19.33
N GLU A 2 -7.69 -29.45 -18.40
CA GLU A 2 -8.48 -29.57 -17.18
C GLU A 2 -8.25 -28.36 -16.26
N LYS A 3 -9.26 -27.99 -15.47
CA LYS A 3 -9.27 -26.86 -14.52
C LYS A 3 -8.01 -26.81 -13.66
N LYS A 4 -7.64 -27.94 -13.06
CA LYS A 4 -6.49 -28.06 -12.17
C LYS A 4 -5.15 -27.85 -12.89
N GLU A 5 -5.05 -28.30 -14.13
CA GLU A 5 -3.88 -28.12 -14.97
C GLU A 5 -3.69 -26.65 -15.36
N LEU A 6 -4.78 -25.92 -15.68
CA LEU A 6 -4.72 -24.51 -15.99
C LEU A 6 -4.30 -23.67 -14.78
N ILE A 7 -4.92 -23.90 -13.62
CA ILE A 7 -4.57 -23.18 -12.39
C ILE A 7 -3.09 -23.40 -12.05
N GLY A 8 -2.62 -24.66 -12.13
CA GLY A 8 -1.20 -24.95 -11.88
C GLY A 8 -0.26 -24.26 -12.86
N LYS A 9 -0.64 -24.18 -14.15
CA LYS A 9 0.15 -23.48 -15.17
C LYS A 9 0.18 -21.97 -14.95
N LEU A 10 -0.95 -21.37 -14.63
CA LEU A 10 -1.05 -19.95 -14.32
C LEU A 10 -0.26 -19.59 -13.05
N SER A 11 -0.40 -20.36 -11.98
CA SER A 11 0.37 -20.17 -10.75
C SER A 11 1.88 -20.28 -10.99
N ASN A 12 2.33 -21.19 -11.87
CA ASN A 12 3.74 -21.28 -12.24
C ASN A 12 4.22 -20.09 -13.07
N PHE A 13 3.34 -19.50 -13.90
CA PHE A 13 3.67 -18.29 -14.65
C PHE A 13 3.74 -17.06 -13.73
N ILE A 14 2.84 -16.95 -12.76
CA ILE A 14 2.86 -15.89 -11.74
C ILE A 14 4.19 -15.93 -10.98
N ARG A 15 4.58 -17.12 -10.45
CA ARG A 15 5.87 -17.29 -9.75
C ARG A 15 7.11 -16.94 -10.60
N LYS A 16 7.00 -16.99 -11.93
CA LYS A 16 8.07 -16.67 -12.86
C LYS A 16 7.96 -15.26 -13.44
N GLU A 17 7.06 -14.45 -12.91
CA GLU A 17 6.79 -13.08 -13.38
C GLU A 17 6.47 -12.97 -14.88
N LYS A 18 5.87 -14.03 -15.44
CA LYS A 18 5.52 -14.12 -16.86
C LYS A 18 4.15 -13.47 -17.11
N PHE A 19 4.01 -12.21 -16.75
CA PHE A 19 2.75 -11.48 -16.81
C PHE A 19 2.21 -11.30 -18.24
N GLN A 20 3.07 -11.23 -19.25
CA GLN A 20 2.64 -11.12 -20.64
C GLN A 20 1.91 -12.40 -21.10
N GLU A 21 2.49 -13.56 -20.82
CA GLU A 21 1.91 -14.86 -21.17
C GLU A 21 0.59 -15.10 -20.41
N ILE A 22 0.50 -14.65 -19.15
CA ILE A 22 -0.73 -14.72 -18.36
C ILE A 22 -1.82 -13.85 -19.00
N ASN A 23 -1.50 -12.60 -19.32
CA ASN A 23 -2.44 -11.68 -19.94
C ASN A 23 -2.92 -12.17 -21.31
N GLU A 24 -2.08 -12.80 -22.12
CA GLU A 24 -2.46 -13.41 -23.38
C GLU A 24 -3.45 -14.57 -23.19
N ILE A 25 -3.19 -15.42 -22.21
CA ILE A 25 -4.09 -16.53 -21.83
C ILE A 25 -5.45 -15.97 -21.42
N ILE A 26 -5.46 -14.98 -20.52
CA ILE A 26 -6.69 -14.36 -20.01
C ILE A 26 -7.48 -13.69 -21.15
N LYS A 27 -6.80 -12.90 -22.00
CA LYS A 27 -7.43 -12.25 -23.16
C LYS A 27 -8.05 -13.25 -24.11
N LYS A 28 -7.37 -14.36 -24.37
CA LYS A 28 -7.88 -15.44 -25.22
C LYS A 28 -9.17 -16.01 -24.63
N PHE A 29 -9.17 -16.40 -23.37
CA PHE A 29 -10.36 -17.00 -22.75
C PHE A 29 -11.51 -16.00 -22.57
N LYS A 30 -11.21 -14.72 -22.31
CA LYS A 30 -12.21 -13.66 -22.26
C LYS A 30 -12.88 -13.47 -23.63
N ASN A 31 -12.10 -13.44 -24.71
CA ASN A 31 -12.61 -13.28 -26.07
C ASN A 31 -13.43 -14.49 -26.53
N GLU A 32 -13.07 -15.69 -26.09
CA GLU A 32 -13.81 -16.92 -26.36
C GLU A 32 -15.07 -17.05 -25.48
N LYS A 33 -15.39 -16.05 -24.62
CA LYS A 33 -16.49 -16.08 -23.65
C LYS A 33 -16.45 -17.33 -22.75
N ASN A 34 -15.26 -17.86 -22.50
CA ASN A 34 -15.08 -18.99 -21.64
C ASN A 34 -14.97 -18.53 -20.18
N TYR A 35 -16.13 -18.23 -19.61
CA TYR A 35 -16.32 -17.72 -18.27
C TYR A 35 -15.61 -18.56 -17.19
N ASP A 36 -15.78 -19.90 -17.25
CA ASP A 36 -15.18 -20.79 -16.26
C ASP A 36 -13.65 -20.62 -16.21
N MET A 37 -13.02 -20.46 -17.38
CA MET A 37 -11.59 -20.30 -17.46
C MET A 37 -11.10 -18.95 -16.90
N VAL A 38 -11.88 -17.89 -17.04
CA VAL A 38 -11.58 -16.57 -16.45
C VAL A 38 -11.70 -16.66 -14.92
N CYS A 39 -12.73 -17.27 -14.40
CA CYS A 39 -12.89 -17.51 -12.96
C CYS A 39 -11.75 -18.36 -12.38
N PHE A 40 -11.29 -19.37 -13.10
CA PHE A 40 -10.16 -20.18 -12.65
C PHE A 40 -8.83 -19.44 -12.72
N SER A 41 -8.65 -18.56 -13.69
CA SER A 41 -7.48 -17.69 -13.75
C SER A 41 -7.43 -16.77 -12.52
N SER A 42 -8.55 -16.14 -12.18
CA SER A 42 -8.64 -15.31 -10.98
C SER A 42 -8.33 -16.09 -9.69
N GLN A 43 -8.74 -17.37 -9.61
CA GLN A 43 -8.37 -18.21 -8.46
C GLN A 43 -6.87 -18.46 -8.37
N ALA A 44 -6.17 -18.61 -9.50
CA ALA A 44 -4.71 -18.75 -9.47
C ALA A 44 -4.03 -17.50 -8.90
N PHE A 45 -4.52 -16.31 -9.25
CA PHE A 45 -4.02 -15.06 -8.68
C PHE A 45 -4.34 -14.93 -7.18
N ILE A 46 -5.56 -15.25 -6.75
CA ILE A 46 -5.94 -15.27 -5.32
C ILE A 46 -5.03 -16.23 -4.52
N ASN A 47 -4.74 -17.40 -5.05
CA ASN A 47 -3.88 -18.39 -4.39
C ASN A 47 -2.39 -17.97 -4.30
N MET A 48 -2.01 -16.94 -5.03
CA MET A 48 -0.65 -16.37 -5.04
C MET A 48 -0.59 -15.00 -4.37
N ASP A 49 -1.66 -14.61 -3.66
CA ASP A 49 -1.87 -13.32 -3.02
C ASP A 49 -1.87 -12.10 -3.99
N GLU A 50 -1.97 -12.36 -5.30
CA GLU A 50 -2.09 -11.34 -6.35
C GLU A 50 -3.57 -10.92 -6.53
N CYS A 51 -4.18 -10.44 -5.44
CA CYS A 51 -5.63 -10.20 -5.39
C CYS A 51 -6.08 -9.01 -6.23
N LYS A 52 -5.19 -8.04 -6.47
CA LYS A 52 -5.47 -6.88 -7.35
C LYS A 52 -5.67 -7.33 -8.79
N GLU A 53 -4.80 -8.16 -9.31
CA GLU A 53 -4.88 -8.75 -10.65
C GLU A 53 -6.13 -9.62 -10.78
N ALA A 54 -6.45 -10.39 -9.73
CA ALA A 54 -7.68 -11.15 -9.67
C ALA A 54 -8.93 -10.25 -9.77
N LEU A 55 -8.94 -9.12 -9.06
CA LEU A 55 -10.03 -8.14 -9.11
C LEU A 55 -10.16 -7.50 -10.49
N GLU A 56 -9.05 -7.06 -11.10
CA GLU A 56 -9.07 -6.46 -12.45
C GLU A 56 -9.69 -7.40 -13.49
N ILE A 57 -9.36 -8.70 -13.41
CA ILE A 57 -9.93 -9.72 -14.30
C ILE A 57 -11.43 -9.86 -14.05
N LEU A 58 -11.84 -10.02 -12.79
CA LEU A 58 -13.22 -10.24 -12.41
C LEU A 58 -14.09 -9.00 -12.70
N GLU A 59 -13.60 -7.78 -12.42
CA GLU A 59 -14.28 -6.53 -12.76
C GLU A 59 -14.57 -6.43 -14.26
N SER A 60 -13.64 -6.88 -15.10
CA SER A 60 -13.80 -6.84 -16.56
C SER A 60 -14.99 -7.66 -17.10
N ILE A 61 -15.50 -8.62 -16.32
CA ILE A 61 -16.61 -9.51 -16.69
C ILE A 61 -17.82 -9.38 -15.74
N ARG A 62 -17.75 -8.49 -14.74
CA ARG A 62 -18.75 -8.37 -13.67
C ARG A 62 -20.16 -8.16 -14.19
N ASN A 63 -20.32 -7.30 -15.20
CA ASN A 63 -21.64 -6.98 -15.75
C ASN A 63 -22.32 -8.19 -16.39
N ASP A 64 -21.55 -9.10 -16.98
CA ASP A 64 -22.07 -10.26 -17.69
C ASP A 64 -22.35 -11.44 -16.75
N TYR A 65 -21.62 -11.54 -15.63
CA TYR A 65 -21.59 -12.75 -14.80
C TYR A 65 -21.92 -12.55 -13.32
N SER A 66 -22.33 -11.36 -12.92
CA SER A 66 -22.69 -11.04 -11.53
C SER A 66 -23.83 -11.92 -10.95
N GLU A 67 -24.57 -12.64 -11.79
CA GLU A 67 -25.62 -13.58 -11.37
C GLU A 67 -25.13 -15.05 -11.25
N SER A 68 -23.88 -15.33 -11.57
CA SER A 68 -23.27 -16.65 -11.38
C SER A 68 -22.74 -16.82 -9.96
N GLY A 69 -23.10 -17.91 -9.28
CA GLY A 69 -22.60 -18.23 -7.95
C GLY A 69 -21.08 -18.39 -7.92
N GLU A 70 -20.48 -19.01 -8.95
CA GLU A 70 -19.03 -19.16 -9.09
C GLU A 70 -18.33 -17.82 -9.23
N PHE A 71 -18.89 -16.89 -9.99
CA PHE A 71 -18.38 -15.53 -10.05
C PHE A 71 -18.45 -14.86 -8.69
N CYS A 72 -19.60 -14.88 -8.04
CA CYS A 72 -19.81 -14.20 -6.77
C CYS A 72 -18.80 -14.66 -5.71
N ILE A 73 -18.51 -15.96 -5.62
CA ILE A 73 -17.55 -16.47 -4.63
C ILE A 73 -16.11 -16.05 -4.94
N ARG A 74 -15.68 -16.08 -6.22
CA ARG A 74 -14.34 -15.65 -6.62
C ARG A 74 -14.12 -14.17 -6.39
N TYR A 75 -15.12 -13.36 -6.75
CA TYR A 75 -15.09 -11.93 -6.56
C TYR A 75 -15.07 -11.55 -5.07
N ALA A 76 -15.90 -12.21 -4.25
CA ALA A 76 -15.91 -12.05 -2.80
C ALA A 76 -14.55 -12.41 -2.17
N MET A 77 -13.92 -13.51 -2.58
CA MET A 77 -12.61 -13.91 -2.08
C MET A 77 -11.52 -12.90 -2.46
N ALA A 78 -11.53 -12.40 -3.69
CA ALA A 78 -10.58 -11.38 -4.13
C ALA A 78 -10.77 -10.06 -3.36
N LEU A 79 -12.00 -9.63 -3.14
CA LEU A 79 -12.32 -8.46 -2.31
C LEU A 79 -11.83 -8.65 -0.86
N TYR A 80 -12.15 -9.80 -0.26
CA TYR A 80 -11.77 -10.07 1.13
C TYR A 80 -10.25 -10.01 1.33
N ASN A 81 -9.50 -10.67 0.45
CA ASN A 81 -8.04 -10.68 0.52
C ASN A 81 -7.40 -9.34 0.09
N SER A 82 -8.19 -8.44 -0.48
CA SER A 82 -7.80 -7.04 -0.76
C SER A 82 -8.24 -6.06 0.33
N ASN A 83 -8.55 -6.54 1.54
CA ASN A 83 -9.01 -5.73 2.67
C ASN A 83 -10.29 -4.92 2.39
N ARG A 84 -11.20 -5.49 1.59
CA ARG A 84 -12.53 -4.93 1.26
C ARG A 84 -13.62 -5.88 1.79
N GLU A 85 -13.53 -6.20 3.09
CA GLU A 85 -14.37 -7.22 3.75
C GLU A 85 -15.84 -6.81 3.79
N ASP A 86 -16.13 -5.54 3.83
CA ASP A 86 -17.48 -4.97 3.78
C ASP A 86 -18.17 -5.26 2.43
N GLU A 87 -17.46 -5.04 1.33
CA GLU A 87 -17.95 -5.39 0.00
C GLU A 87 -17.97 -6.91 -0.20
N ALA A 88 -16.94 -7.61 0.26
CA ALA A 88 -16.86 -9.07 0.16
C ALA A 88 -18.06 -9.76 0.83
N LEU A 89 -18.53 -9.26 1.98
CA LEU A 89 -19.65 -9.83 2.72
C LEU A 89 -20.92 -9.90 1.85
N GLU A 90 -21.23 -8.83 1.11
CA GLU A 90 -22.40 -8.80 0.23
C GLU A 90 -22.28 -9.83 -0.91
N TRP A 91 -21.10 -9.98 -1.47
CA TRP A 91 -20.85 -10.95 -2.54
C TRP A 91 -20.83 -12.39 -2.03
N PHE A 92 -20.36 -12.66 -0.80
CA PHE A 92 -20.48 -13.97 -0.17
C PHE A 92 -21.95 -14.35 0.08
N LYS A 93 -22.78 -13.43 0.58
CA LYS A 93 -24.21 -13.62 0.74
C LYS A 93 -24.89 -13.92 -0.60
N LYS A 94 -24.55 -13.15 -1.64
CA LYS A 94 -25.06 -13.38 -2.99
C LYS A 94 -24.63 -14.75 -3.54
N ALA A 95 -23.41 -15.19 -3.32
CA ALA A 95 -22.95 -16.53 -3.69
C ALA A 95 -23.78 -17.63 -3.01
N LYS A 96 -24.07 -17.47 -1.71
CA LYS A 96 -24.94 -18.39 -0.95
C LYS A 96 -26.36 -18.44 -1.53
N GLU A 97 -26.96 -17.29 -1.85
CA GLU A 97 -28.29 -17.21 -2.50
C GLU A 97 -28.31 -17.92 -3.87
N LYS A 98 -27.19 -17.90 -4.61
CA LYS A 98 -27.03 -18.64 -5.87
C LYS A 98 -26.71 -20.12 -5.69
N GLY A 99 -26.76 -20.64 -4.46
CA GLY A 99 -26.64 -22.06 -4.15
C GLY A 99 -25.21 -22.56 -3.96
N VAL A 100 -24.21 -21.68 -3.90
CA VAL A 100 -22.82 -22.08 -3.58
C VAL A 100 -22.77 -22.45 -2.09
N LYS A 101 -22.35 -23.69 -1.78
CA LYS A 101 -22.22 -24.18 -0.40
C LYS A 101 -20.77 -24.40 -0.01
N GLU A 102 -20.02 -25.04 -0.89
CA GLU A 102 -18.62 -25.39 -0.69
C GLU A 102 -17.76 -24.72 -1.73
N ILE A 103 -16.52 -24.42 -1.34
CA ILE A 103 -15.51 -23.85 -2.21
C ILE A 103 -14.54 -24.96 -2.56
N ASP A 104 -14.33 -25.15 -3.86
CA ASP A 104 -13.49 -26.19 -4.39
C ASP A 104 -12.07 -26.19 -3.75
N GLU A 105 -11.46 -27.35 -3.61
CA GLU A 105 -10.16 -27.64 -2.98
C GLU A 105 -8.96 -26.84 -3.56
N THR A 106 -9.20 -26.06 -4.59
CA THR A 106 -8.19 -25.14 -5.17
C THR A 106 -7.94 -23.89 -4.33
N SER A 107 -8.80 -23.61 -3.32
CA SER A 107 -8.53 -22.62 -2.30
C SER A 107 -7.41 -23.12 -1.37
N GLY A 108 -6.37 -22.31 -1.17
CA GLY A 108 -5.18 -22.68 -0.37
C GLY A 108 -5.51 -23.19 1.03
N ARG A 109 -4.53 -23.84 1.68
CA ARG A 109 -4.67 -24.54 2.97
C ARG A 109 -5.31 -23.75 4.11
N TYR A 110 -5.31 -22.44 4.05
CA TYR A 110 -5.73 -21.52 5.12
C TYR A 110 -7.10 -20.90 4.91
N TYR A 111 -7.76 -21.15 3.79
CA TYR A 111 -9.05 -20.56 3.47
C TYR A 111 -10.21 -21.42 3.94
N PRO A 112 -11.31 -20.82 4.42
CA PRO A 112 -12.54 -21.53 4.72
C PRO A 112 -13.05 -22.34 3.53
N LYS A 113 -13.54 -23.56 3.78
CA LYS A 113 -14.04 -24.45 2.73
C LYS A 113 -15.52 -24.25 2.42
N SER A 114 -16.25 -23.53 3.28
CA SER A 114 -17.67 -23.24 3.08
C SER A 114 -17.93 -21.75 2.92
N VAL A 115 -18.96 -21.42 2.16
CA VAL A 115 -19.43 -20.03 2.02
C VAL A 115 -19.91 -19.47 3.35
N ASP A 116 -20.52 -20.30 4.20
CA ASP A 116 -20.98 -19.89 5.52
C ASP A 116 -19.85 -19.46 6.46
N ASP A 117 -18.70 -20.14 6.39
CA ASP A 117 -17.54 -19.76 7.20
C ASP A 117 -16.90 -18.49 6.71
N TRP A 118 -16.89 -18.23 5.39
CA TRP A 118 -16.48 -16.96 4.83
C TRP A 118 -17.40 -15.81 5.25
N ILE A 119 -18.72 -16.03 5.23
CA ILE A 119 -19.71 -15.04 5.72
C ILE A 119 -19.42 -14.69 7.18
N LYS A 120 -19.32 -15.69 8.07
CA LYS A 120 -18.99 -15.46 9.48
C LYS A 120 -17.70 -14.68 9.67
N ARG A 121 -16.68 -15.00 8.90
CA ARG A 121 -15.39 -14.31 8.94
C ARG A 121 -15.52 -12.86 8.49
N ALA A 122 -16.21 -12.62 7.37
CA ALA A 122 -16.45 -11.27 6.87
C ALA A 122 -17.34 -10.44 7.80
N GLU A 123 -18.36 -11.03 8.45
CA GLU A 123 -19.22 -10.38 9.44
C GLU A 123 -18.43 -9.83 10.65
N VAL A 124 -17.30 -10.44 11.01
CA VAL A 124 -16.43 -9.95 12.09
C VAL A 124 -15.60 -8.75 11.64
N TRP A 125 -15.14 -8.73 10.39
CA TRP A 125 -14.19 -7.73 9.90
C TRP A 125 -14.85 -6.57 9.15
N ALA A 126 -15.95 -6.79 8.46
CA ALA A 126 -16.66 -5.75 7.69
C ALA A 126 -17.04 -4.51 8.53
N PRO A 127 -17.60 -4.63 9.75
CA PRO A 127 -17.91 -3.46 10.57
C PRO A 127 -16.66 -2.63 10.91
N ARG A 128 -15.54 -3.31 11.22
CA ARG A 128 -14.27 -2.64 11.52
C ARG A 128 -13.72 -1.92 10.30
N ARG A 129 -13.85 -2.52 9.12
CA ARG A 129 -13.45 -1.91 7.85
C ARG A 129 -14.27 -0.66 7.57
N ILE A 130 -15.60 -0.73 7.71
CA ILE A 130 -16.50 0.41 7.53
C ILE A 130 -16.13 1.56 8.48
N GLU A 131 -15.93 1.26 9.75
CA GLU A 131 -15.53 2.25 10.75
C GLU A 131 -14.18 2.89 10.41
N LYS A 132 -13.17 2.09 10.07
CA LYS A 132 -11.84 2.56 9.64
C LYS A 132 -11.95 3.48 8.43
N ASN A 133 -12.64 3.05 7.37
CA ASN A 133 -12.79 3.81 6.14
C ASN A 133 -13.53 5.13 6.36
N LYS A 134 -14.62 5.10 7.17
CA LYS A 134 -15.36 6.30 7.55
C LYS A 134 -14.47 7.30 8.28
N PHE A 135 -13.74 6.84 9.28
CA PHE A 135 -12.87 7.70 10.07
C PHE A 135 -11.73 8.29 9.23
N GLN A 136 -11.07 7.50 8.39
CA GLN A 136 -10.03 8.00 7.49
C GLN A 136 -10.57 9.06 6.52
N LYS A 137 -11.78 8.84 6.01
CA LYS A 137 -12.47 9.83 5.17
C LYS A 137 -12.73 11.14 5.92
N GLU A 138 -13.21 11.06 7.16
CA GLU A 138 -13.45 12.23 7.99
C GLU A 138 -12.18 13.03 8.31
N LEU A 139 -11.04 12.34 8.56
CA LEU A 139 -9.74 12.99 8.73
C LEU A 139 -9.33 13.75 7.46
N ARG A 140 -9.40 13.10 6.29
CA ARG A 140 -9.05 13.71 5.00
C ARG A 140 -9.93 14.92 4.64
N GLU A 141 -11.22 14.89 5.00
CA GLU A 141 -12.16 15.99 4.76
C GLU A 141 -11.91 17.19 5.66
N LYS A 142 -11.46 16.98 6.90
CA LYS A 142 -11.27 18.04 7.92
C LYS A 142 -9.94 18.75 7.84
N ARG A 143 -8.89 18.10 7.26
CA ARG A 143 -7.54 18.67 7.22
C ARG A 143 -7.46 19.93 6.35
N ASP A 144 -6.52 20.82 6.65
CA ASP A 144 -6.17 21.92 5.76
C ASP A 144 -5.30 21.39 4.61
N LYS A 145 -5.70 21.71 3.39
CA LYS A 145 -5.03 21.29 2.14
C LYS A 145 -4.23 22.41 1.50
N LYS A 146 -4.12 23.55 2.19
CA LYS A 146 -3.33 24.68 1.71
C LYS A 146 -1.87 24.49 2.08
N PRO A 147 -0.93 24.76 1.15
CA PRO A 147 0.48 24.70 1.43
C PRO A 147 0.87 25.54 2.64
N MET A 148 1.59 24.93 3.57
CA MET A 148 2.14 25.61 4.74
C MET A 148 3.17 26.67 4.33
N GLN A 149 3.36 27.69 5.17
CA GLN A 149 4.33 28.77 4.97
C GLN A 149 5.20 28.92 6.21
N ASN A 150 6.45 29.35 6.03
CA ASN A 150 7.37 29.68 7.14
C ASN A 150 7.50 28.55 8.18
N VAL A 151 7.69 27.32 7.70
CA VAL A 151 7.78 26.14 8.56
C VAL A 151 9.14 26.03 9.20
N SER A 152 9.17 25.76 10.51
CA SER A 152 10.34 25.38 11.28
C SER A 152 10.02 24.18 12.17
N PHE A 153 11.05 23.46 12.59
CA PHE A 153 10.95 22.37 13.55
C PHE A 153 11.55 22.79 14.88
N ASP A 154 10.95 22.37 15.96
CA ASP A 154 11.47 22.60 17.29
C ASP A 154 12.76 21.79 17.51
N GLU A 155 13.72 22.34 18.28
CA GLU A 155 14.99 21.68 18.58
C GLU A 155 14.78 20.30 19.24
N GLU A 156 13.78 20.16 20.11
CA GLU A 156 13.44 18.88 20.75
C GLU A 156 12.95 17.82 19.77
N VAL A 157 12.26 18.22 18.67
CA VAL A 157 11.85 17.31 17.61
C VAL A 157 13.09 16.80 16.86
N LEU A 158 14.01 17.69 16.52
CA LEU A 158 15.23 17.39 15.78
C LEU A 158 16.26 16.63 16.59
N LYS A 159 16.27 16.83 17.92
CA LYS A 159 17.19 16.15 18.84
C LYS A 159 16.94 14.64 18.81
N GLY A 160 17.98 13.91 18.44
CA GLY A 160 17.91 12.45 18.32
C GLY A 160 16.96 11.95 17.24
N LEU A 161 16.60 12.76 16.25
CA LEU A 161 15.76 12.34 15.14
C LEU A 161 16.46 11.34 14.21
N TRP A 162 17.77 11.54 13.99
CA TRP A 162 18.53 10.80 13.01
C TRP A 162 19.43 9.73 13.64
N TYR A 163 19.56 8.63 12.94
CA TYR A 163 20.55 7.60 13.19
C TYR A 163 21.71 7.75 12.19
N HIS A 164 22.95 7.72 12.70
CA HIS A 164 24.16 7.98 11.91
C HIS A 164 25.12 6.78 11.98
N ASP A 165 24.85 5.76 11.19
CA ASP A 165 25.81 4.71 10.94
C ASP A 165 26.43 4.83 9.54
N GLU A 166 27.37 3.94 9.21
CA GLU A 166 28.06 3.95 7.92
C GLU A 166 27.09 3.73 6.74
N PHE A 167 26.05 2.90 6.93
CA PHE A 167 25.06 2.62 5.90
C PHE A 167 24.16 3.83 5.64
N SER A 168 23.62 4.43 6.69
CA SER A 168 22.78 5.62 6.61
C SER A 168 23.52 6.79 5.93
N LEU A 169 24.76 7.03 6.34
CA LEU A 169 25.62 8.09 5.77
C LEU A 169 25.92 7.85 4.29
N ARG A 170 26.10 6.61 3.86
CA ARG A 170 26.44 6.27 2.48
C ARG A 170 25.22 6.23 1.57
N GLU A 171 24.13 5.64 2.00
CA GLU A 171 23.00 5.28 1.14
C GLU A 171 21.88 6.33 1.13
N TYR A 172 21.73 7.08 2.23
CA TYR A 172 20.67 8.08 2.42
C TYR A 172 21.14 9.52 2.43
N LEU A 173 22.21 9.82 3.22
CA LEU A 173 22.59 11.20 3.50
C LEU A 173 23.15 11.90 2.26
N GLY A 174 22.39 12.86 1.75
CA GLY A 174 22.80 13.74 0.67
C GLY A 174 23.57 14.97 1.12
N LYS A 175 24.07 15.74 0.17
CA LYS A 175 24.58 17.10 0.42
C LYS A 175 23.45 18.00 0.90
N PRO A 176 23.74 19.08 1.64
CA PRO A 176 22.72 20.07 2.02
C PRO A 176 21.87 20.46 0.81
N ALA A 177 20.55 20.34 0.95
CA ALA A 177 19.63 20.60 -0.15
C ALA A 177 19.53 22.07 -0.49
N THR A 178 19.52 22.39 -1.79
CA THR A 178 19.32 23.74 -2.33
C THR A 178 17.94 23.88 -2.97
N ASP A 179 17.51 25.11 -3.23
CA ASP A 179 16.25 25.36 -3.92
C ASP A 179 16.25 24.76 -5.35
N GLU A 180 17.39 24.75 -6.03
CA GLU A 180 17.55 24.13 -7.35
C GLU A 180 17.36 22.60 -7.28
N ASP A 181 17.75 21.95 -6.18
CA ASP A 181 17.54 20.51 -5.99
C ASP A 181 16.05 20.19 -5.80
N PHE A 182 15.34 21.03 -5.05
CA PHE A 182 13.88 20.88 -4.92
C PHE A 182 13.17 21.07 -6.25
N GLU A 183 13.49 22.11 -7.01
CA GLU A 183 12.89 22.36 -8.33
C GLU A 183 13.10 21.18 -9.30
N LYS A 184 14.29 20.56 -9.29
CA LYS A 184 14.59 19.38 -10.11
C LYS A 184 13.69 18.21 -9.75
N VAL A 185 13.56 17.91 -8.44
CA VAL A 185 12.74 16.79 -7.94
C VAL A 185 11.26 17.06 -8.21
N GLU A 186 10.76 18.27 -7.95
CA GLU A 186 9.38 18.66 -8.23
C GLU A 186 9.03 18.51 -9.72
N LYS A 187 9.93 18.96 -10.58
CA LYS A 187 9.78 18.81 -12.04
C LYS A 187 9.79 17.33 -12.47
N GLU A 188 10.64 16.53 -11.85
CA GLU A 188 10.77 15.11 -12.19
C GLU A 188 9.58 14.27 -11.75
N LEU A 189 9.06 14.52 -10.53
CA LEU A 189 7.96 13.78 -9.95
C LEU A 189 6.59 14.35 -10.29
N GLY A 190 6.51 15.61 -10.69
CA GLY A 190 5.27 16.30 -11.05
C GLY A 190 4.44 16.76 -9.86
N TYR A 191 5.05 16.90 -8.69
CA TYR A 191 4.41 17.32 -7.45
C TYR A 191 5.24 18.44 -6.77
N ARG A 192 4.60 19.43 -6.20
CA ARG A 192 5.23 20.40 -5.34
C ARG A 192 5.58 19.79 -3.98
N LEU A 193 6.83 19.89 -3.53
CA LEU A 193 7.23 19.42 -2.21
C LEU A 193 6.69 20.35 -1.11
N PRO A 194 6.20 19.80 0.02
CA PRO A 194 5.77 20.61 1.16
C PRO A 194 6.90 21.48 1.71
N GLU A 195 6.59 22.69 2.15
CA GLU A 195 7.61 23.58 2.75
C GLU A 195 8.22 22.98 4.02
N SER A 196 7.45 22.18 4.76
CA SER A 196 7.93 21.40 5.90
C SER A 196 8.97 20.35 5.49
N TYR A 197 8.77 19.65 4.37
CA TYR A 197 9.74 18.71 3.84
C TYR A 197 11.03 19.44 3.41
N LYS A 198 10.91 20.54 2.68
CA LYS A 198 12.06 21.37 2.25
C LYS A 198 12.84 21.90 3.45
N ALA A 199 12.13 22.37 4.50
CA ALA A 199 12.76 22.88 5.71
C ALA A 199 13.61 21.81 6.40
N LEU A 200 13.10 20.56 6.52
CA LEU A 200 13.86 19.46 7.12
C LEU A 200 15.06 19.07 6.24
N MET A 201 14.89 18.98 4.92
CA MET A 201 15.97 18.60 4.00
C MET A 201 17.09 19.65 3.90
N ARG A 202 16.82 20.92 4.22
CA ARG A 202 17.88 21.94 4.38
C ARG A 202 18.70 21.73 5.65
N ILE A 203 18.13 21.12 6.69
CA ILE A 203 18.82 20.78 7.93
C ILE A 203 19.64 19.51 7.73
N GLN A 204 18.99 18.42 7.28
CA GLN A 204 19.63 17.18 6.89
C GLN A 204 18.89 16.54 5.71
N ASN A 205 19.60 16.26 4.63
CA ASN A 205 19.06 15.81 3.36
C ASN A 205 18.99 14.29 3.28
N GLY A 206 18.00 13.72 3.99
CA GLY A 206 17.77 12.28 4.11
C GLY A 206 18.61 11.62 5.22
N GLY A 207 18.24 10.41 5.58
CA GLY A 207 18.91 9.63 6.62
C GLY A 207 17.99 8.56 7.22
N GLU A 208 18.57 7.64 7.98
CA GLU A 208 17.78 6.75 8.82
C GLU A 208 17.32 7.47 10.07
N LEU A 209 16.15 7.07 10.56
CA LEU A 209 15.49 7.71 11.70
C LEU A 209 15.74 6.89 12.97
N ARG A 210 16.20 7.54 14.03
CA ARG A 210 16.26 6.97 15.37
C ARG A 210 14.87 7.02 16.03
N LYS A 211 14.16 8.14 15.87
CA LYS A 211 12.73 8.21 16.18
C LYS A 211 11.97 7.57 15.01
N ASN A 212 11.87 6.26 15.06
CA ASN A 212 11.50 5.42 13.91
C ASN A 212 10.09 4.82 14.02
N ASN A 213 9.26 5.30 14.95
CA ASN A 213 7.87 4.88 15.11
C ASN A 213 6.92 6.05 15.05
N PHE A 214 5.72 5.80 14.53
CA PHE A 214 4.60 6.73 14.48
C PHE A 214 3.32 6.07 15.00
N GLU A 215 2.59 6.70 15.93
CA GLU A 215 1.31 6.17 16.39
C GLU A 215 0.21 6.49 15.38
N GLY A 216 -0.28 5.48 14.70
CA GLY A 216 -1.38 5.62 13.76
C GLY A 216 -2.74 5.73 14.45
N PRO A 217 -3.76 6.23 13.73
CA PRO A 217 -5.11 6.43 14.29
C PRO A 217 -5.83 5.11 14.58
N PHE A 218 -5.35 3.98 14.02
CA PHE A 218 -5.92 2.66 14.21
C PHE A 218 -4.87 1.65 14.65
N LYS A 219 -5.31 0.64 15.38
CA LYS A 219 -4.47 -0.53 15.63
C LYS A 219 -4.18 -1.23 14.30
N ARG A 220 -2.90 -1.37 13.97
CA ARG A 220 -2.42 -2.11 12.80
C ARG A 220 -2.75 -3.60 12.92
N ASN A 221 -2.63 -4.11 14.15
CA ASN A 221 -3.03 -5.46 14.52
C ASN A 221 -3.62 -5.43 15.95
N TRP A 222 -3.92 -6.61 16.51
CA TRP A 222 -4.43 -6.70 17.89
C TRP A 222 -3.48 -6.16 18.98
N ALA A 223 -2.20 -5.95 18.67
CA ALA A 223 -1.16 -5.59 19.64
C ALA A 223 -0.64 -4.16 19.50
N SER A 224 -0.56 -3.57 18.30
CA SER A 224 0.12 -2.29 18.09
C SER A 224 -0.65 -1.31 17.20
N ARG A 225 -0.56 -0.02 17.53
CA ARG A 225 -0.94 1.10 16.64
C ARG A 225 0.29 1.70 15.95
N SER A 226 1.51 1.24 16.28
CA SER A 226 2.73 1.81 15.77
C SER A 226 2.99 1.42 14.32
N PHE A 227 3.44 2.38 13.54
CA PHE A 227 3.96 2.24 12.20
C PHE A 227 5.43 2.62 12.23
N ASP A 228 6.29 1.75 11.74
CA ASP A 228 7.71 2.02 11.65
C ASP A 228 8.04 2.90 10.44
N ALA A 229 9.03 3.79 10.61
CA ALA A 229 9.54 4.70 9.61
C ALA A 229 11.08 4.68 9.72
N ILE A 230 11.75 3.88 8.90
CA ILE A 230 13.19 3.61 9.08
C ILE A 230 14.04 4.63 8.34
N GLY A 231 13.81 4.81 7.05
CA GLY A 231 14.69 5.61 6.20
C GLY A 231 13.94 6.72 5.47
N LEU A 232 14.19 7.98 5.87
CA LEU A 232 13.60 9.16 5.23
C LEU A 232 14.44 9.55 4.02
N TYR A 233 13.77 9.63 2.87
CA TYR A 233 14.41 9.92 1.59
C TYR A 233 14.71 11.41 1.44
N GLY A 234 15.93 11.72 1.01
CA GLY A 234 16.36 13.08 0.65
C GLY A 234 16.13 13.40 -0.82
N VAL A 235 16.58 14.57 -1.25
CA VAL A 235 16.45 15.05 -2.65
C VAL A 235 17.73 14.83 -3.48
N ASP A 236 18.84 14.40 -2.89
CA ASP A 236 20.08 14.10 -3.61
C ASP A 236 19.96 12.80 -4.40
N SER A 237 19.67 12.89 -5.70
CA SER A 237 19.48 11.72 -6.57
C SER A 237 20.72 10.84 -6.74
N SER A 238 21.89 11.24 -6.24
CA SER A 238 23.08 10.40 -6.18
C SER A 238 23.01 9.35 -5.08
N ARG A 239 22.07 9.48 -4.14
CA ARG A 239 21.82 8.52 -3.06
C ARG A 239 20.79 7.48 -3.50
N ARG A 240 21.03 6.23 -3.14
CA ARG A 240 20.15 5.12 -3.55
C ARG A 240 18.74 5.30 -3.01
N TYR A 241 18.63 5.67 -1.73
CA TYR A 241 17.39 5.93 -1.03
C TYR A 241 17.12 7.44 -0.97
N SER A 242 16.73 8.00 -2.10
CA SER A 242 16.28 9.38 -2.23
C SER A 242 15.04 9.44 -3.12
N LEU A 243 14.32 10.57 -3.14
CA LEU A 243 13.05 10.69 -3.87
C LEU A 243 13.15 10.31 -5.35
N CYS A 244 14.30 10.61 -5.99
CA CYS A 244 14.59 10.31 -7.39
C CYS A 244 15.81 9.38 -7.57
N GLY A 245 16.26 8.69 -6.52
CA GLY A 245 17.37 7.74 -6.56
C GLY A 245 16.97 6.37 -7.13
N GLU A 246 17.90 5.40 -7.03
CA GLU A 246 17.70 4.03 -7.51
C GLU A 246 16.44 3.41 -6.93
N PHE A 247 16.20 3.54 -5.62
CA PHE A 247 15.00 3.08 -4.92
C PHE A 247 14.06 4.25 -4.59
N GLY A 248 13.96 5.24 -5.47
CA GLY A 248 13.06 6.37 -5.34
C GLY A 248 11.61 6.08 -5.72
N SER A 249 10.76 7.11 -5.73
CA SER A 249 9.33 6.98 -5.95
C SER A 249 8.97 6.23 -7.23
N LYS A 250 9.66 6.49 -8.34
CA LYS A 250 9.40 5.82 -9.62
C LYS A 250 9.64 4.31 -9.54
N PHE A 251 10.70 3.87 -8.83
CA PHE A 251 10.99 2.45 -8.64
C PHE A 251 9.82 1.74 -7.94
N TRP A 252 9.35 2.28 -6.83
CA TRP A 252 8.27 1.68 -6.06
C TRP A 252 6.94 1.65 -6.82
N ILE A 253 6.60 2.75 -7.51
CA ILE A 253 5.37 2.86 -8.29
C ILE A 253 5.42 1.95 -9.54
N GLU A 254 6.50 1.96 -10.30
CA GLU A 254 6.57 1.25 -11.58
C GLU A 254 6.91 -0.24 -11.42
N LYS A 255 7.84 -0.60 -10.53
CA LYS A 255 8.31 -1.98 -10.35
C LYS A 255 7.49 -2.74 -9.31
N TRP A 256 7.22 -2.11 -8.16
CA TRP A 256 6.45 -2.71 -7.07
C TRP A 256 4.96 -2.44 -7.14
N LYS A 257 4.50 -1.69 -8.16
CA LYS A 257 3.07 -1.42 -8.41
C LYS A 257 2.34 -0.67 -7.29
N TYR A 258 3.06 0.05 -6.45
CA TYR A 258 2.43 0.97 -5.51
C TYR A 258 1.52 1.96 -6.26
N PRO A 259 0.40 2.39 -5.66
CA PRO A 259 -0.51 3.33 -6.30
C PRO A 259 0.18 4.67 -6.57
N ASN A 260 -0.03 5.22 -7.77
CA ASN A 260 0.51 6.51 -8.16
C ASN A 260 -0.36 7.65 -7.60
N ILE A 261 -0.25 7.88 -6.28
CA ILE A 261 -1.02 8.89 -5.54
C ILE A 261 -0.14 10.04 -5.05
N GLY A 262 1.17 9.98 -5.29
CA GLY A 262 2.11 11.00 -4.82
C GLY A 262 3.55 10.51 -4.73
N ILE A 263 4.25 10.84 -3.65
CA ILE A 263 5.69 10.67 -3.49
C ILE A 263 6.00 9.70 -2.36
N VAL A 264 6.81 8.66 -2.61
CA VAL A 264 7.39 7.81 -1.56
C VAL A 264 8.45 8.61 -0.82
N ILE A 265 8.29 8.76 0.49
CA ILE A 265 9.21 9.57 1.32
C ILE A 265 9.98 8.76 2.35
N CYS A 266 9.52 7.58 2.72
CA CYS A 266 10.16 6.80 3.76
C CYS A 266 9.96 5.31 3.56
N GLY A 267 11.03 4.54 3.76
CA GLY A 267 10.99 3.08 3.88
C GLY A 267 10.66 2.64 5.30
N THR A 268 10.22 1.39 5.41
CA THR A 268 9.93 0.71 6.68
C THR A 268 10.86 -0.49 6.88
N SER A 269 10.78 -1.17 8.01
CA SER A 269 11.54 -2.40 8.28
C SER A 269 11.12 -3.60 7.41
N SER A 270 10.02 -3.48 6.68
CA SER A 270 9.46 -4.56 5.84
C SER A 270 10.25 -4.86 4.55
N GLY A 271 11.29 -4.09 4.25
CA GLY A 271 12.08 -4.27 3.03
C GLY A 271 11.34 -3.90 1.73
N GLY A 272 10.31 -3.06 1.82
CA GLY A 272 9.54 -2.56 0.69
C GLY A 272 8.10 -3.09 0.60
N HIS A 273 7.70 -4.02 1.49
CA HIS A 273 6.30 -4.47 1.56
C HIS A 273 5.36 -3.42 2.19
N ASP A 274 5.95 -2.48 2.93
CA ASP A 274 5.24 -1.29 3.44
C ASP A 274 6.06 -0.04 3.11
N MET A 275 5.40 1.04 2.69
CA MET A 275 6.05 2.31 2.39
C MET A 275 5.22 3.49 2.90
N ILE A 276 5.88 4.62 3.19
CA ILE A 276 5.23 5.87 3.60
C ILE A 276 5.28 6.87 2.46
N PHE A 277 4.13 7.48 2.19
CA PHE A 277 3.91 8.39 1.07
C PHE A 277 3.42 9.77 1.52
N LEU A 278 3.79 10.79 0.74
CA LEU A 278 2.99 12.01 0.62
C LEU A 278 1.86 11.75 -0.37
N ASP A 279 0.63 11.78 0.09
CA ASP A 279 -0.56 11.49 -0.72
C ASP A 279 -1.23 12.78 -1.20
N TYR A 280 -1.22 12.99 -2.51
CA TYR A 280 -1.76 14.17 -3.18
C TYR A 280 -3.17 13.93 -3.77
N SER A 281 -3.79 12.78 -3.53
CA SER A 281 -5.04 12.39 -4.19
C SER A 281 -6.17 13.39 -4.01
N ASP A 282 -6.26 14.05 -2.85
CA ASP A 282 -7.36 14.95 -2.49
C ASP A 282 -6.98 16.42 -2.39
N CYS A 283 -5.71 16.78 -2.61
CA CYS A 283 -5.24 18.17 -2.65
C CYS A 283 -4.70 18.60 -4.02
N GLY A 284 -4.45 17.64 -4.92
CA GLY A 284 -3.79 17.88 -6.20
C GLY A 284 -2.27 18.13 -6.06
N PRO A 285 -1.53 18.17 -7.18
CA PRO A 285 -0.06 18.20 -7.19
C PRO A 285 0.55 19.44 -6.55
N GLU A 286 -0.19 20.55 -6.41
CA GLU A 286 0.24 21.83 -5.85
C GLU A 286 -0.25 22.05 -4.40
N GLY A 287 -1.09 21.16 -3.87
CA GLY A 287 -1.66 21.28 -2.53
C GLY A 287 -0.74 20.75 -1.44
N GLU A 288 -1.20 20.84 -0.18
CA GLU A 288 -0.54 20.20 0.96
C GLU A 288 -0.94 18.73 1.04
N PRO A 289 -0.04 17.76 0.84
CA PRO A 289 -0.36 16.35 0.92
C PRO A 289 -0.51 15.88 2.37
N CYS A 290 -1.32 14.85 2.60
CA CYS A 290 -1.26 14.10 3.85
C CYS A 290 -0.17 13.03 3.80
N VAL A 291 0.16 12.47 4.97
CA VAL A 291 1.08 11.34 5.06
C VAL A 291 0.26 10.07 5.24
N VAL A 292 0.58 9.06 4.45
CA VAL A 292 -0.06 7.75 4.49
C VAL A 292 0.96 6.62 4.51
N HIS A 293 0.59 5.53 5.15
CA HIS A 293 1.28 4.25 5.05
C HIS A 293 0.53 3.37 4.04
N ILE A 294 1.26 2.66 3.19
CA ILE A 294 0.69 1.74 2.21
C ILE A 294 1.28 0.35 2.41
N ASN A 295 0.40 -0.63 2.66
CA ASN A 295 0.75 -2.02 2.84
C ASN A 295 0.55 -2.79 1.53
N GLN A 296 1.63 -3.20 0.88
CA GLN A 296 1.61 -3.94 -0.38
C GLN A 296 1.00 -5.35 -0.21
N GLU A 297 1.38 -6.08 0.82
CA GLU A 297 0.85 -7.42 1.11
C GLU A 297 -0.66 -7.39 1.45
N GLY A 298 -1.14 -6.27 1.99
CA GLY A 298 -2.57 -6.01 2.23
C GLY A 298 -3.31 -5.48 1.00
N GLY A 299 -2.87 -5.78 -0.23
CA GLY A 299 -3.50 -5.29 -1.46
C GLY A 299 -3.36 -3.77 -1.64
N TYR A 300 -2.25 -3.21 -1.22
CA TYR A 300 -1.96 -1.77 -1.22
C TYR A 300 -2.93 -0.97 -0.34
N GLU A 301 -3.29 -1.54 0.82
CA GLU A 301 -4.13 -0.85 1.77
C GLU A 301 -3.49 0.46 2.24
N ILE A 302 -4.23 1.56 2.07
CA ILE A 302 -3.78 2.90 2.46
C ILE A 302 -4.29 3.19 3.88
N THR A 303 -3.37 3.55 4.77
CA THR A 303 -3.69 4.00 6.13
C THR A 303 -3.21 5.44 6.32
N TYR A 304 -4.13 6.33 6.64
CA TYR A 304 -3.83 7.72 6.97
C TYR A 304 -3.03 7.81 8.26
N LEU A 305 -1.94 8.57 8.25
CA LEU A 305 -1.07 8.77 9.41
C LEU A 305 -1.19 10.19 9.96
N ALA A 306 -0.91 11.21 9.13
CA ALA A 306 -0.85 12.59 9.57
C ALA A 306 -1.41 13.57 8.52
N ASP A 307 -1.89 14.73 8.98
CA ASP A 307 -2.48 15.77 8.14
C ASP A 307 -1.50 16.36 7.12
N ASN A 308 -0.23 16.41 7.47
CA ASN A 308 0.87 16.93 6.66
C ASN A 308 2.21 16.34 7.12
N PHE A 309 3.29 16.66 6.40
CA PHE A 309 4.63 16.15 6.70
C PHE A 309 5.17 16.65 8.05
N LYS A 310 4.85 17.87 8.46
CA LYS A 310 5.31 18.40 9.76
C LYS A 310 4.73 17.60 10.90
N ASP A 311 3.41 17.37 10.89
CA ASP A 311 2.73 16.58 11.92
C ASP A 311 3.24 15.14 11.98
N PHE A 312 3.62 14.57 10.84
CA PHE A 312 4.25 13.26 10.79
C PHE A 312 5.62 13.26 11.51
N ILE A 313 6.49 14.21 11.21
CA ILE A 313 7.82 14.31 11.85
C ILE A 313 7.70 14.63 13.34
N ASP A 314 6.82 15.54 13.72
CA ASP A 314 6.57 15.90 15.12
C ASP A 314 6.00 14.73 15.94
N GLY A 315 5.29 13.82 15.30
CA GLY A 315 4.69 12.63 15.93
C GLY A 315 5.61 11.40 16.00
N LEU A 316 6.83 11.48 15.49
CA LEU A 316 7.78 10.37 15.56
C LEU A 316 8.36 10.18 16.98
N PHE A 317 8.52 8.93 17.40
CA PHE A 317 9.11 8.56 18.69
C PHE A 317 10.05 7.37 18.55
N PRO A 318 10.99 7.15 19.50
CA PRO A 318 11.91 6.00 19.50
C PRO A 318 11.18 4.66 19.59
N GLY A 319 11.73 3.61 18.98
CA GLY A 319 11.31 2.24 19.21
C GLY A 319 11.63 1.75 20.62
N LEU A 320 10.99 0.66 21.06
CA LEU A 320 11.17 0.11 22.42
C LEU A 320 12.59 -0.45 22.66
N ASP A 321 13.37 -0.65 21.60
CA ASP A 321 14.72 -1.26 21.70
C ASP A 321 15.85 -0.22 21.65
N ASP A 322 15.55 1.08 21.54
CA ASP A 322 16.54 2.15 21.34
C ASP A 322 17.01 2.83 22.65
N ASP A 323 16.52 2.39 23.83
CA ASP A 323 16.79 3.05 25.12
C ASP A 323 18.09 2.56 25.82
N GLU A 324 18.85 1.60 25.27
CA GLU A 324 19.98 0.99 25.99
C GLU A 324 21.40 1.46 25.62
N ASP A 325 21.59 2.37 24.66
CA ASP A 325 22.94 2.76 24.17
C ASP A 325 23.38 4.21 24.45
N ASP A 326 22.81 4.91 25.41
CA ASP A 326 23.28 6.24 25.85
C ASP A 326 23.91 6.21 27.26
N ASP A 327 25.04 5.47 27.44
CA ASP A 327 25.98 5.65 28.55
C ASP A 327 27.42 5.78 28.06
#